data_e5c7d58ed167de78b1bd223db918e53f
#
_entry.id   e5c7d58ed167de78b1bd223db918e53f
#
_cell.length_a   1.000
_cell.length_b   1.000
_cell.length_c   1.000
_cell.angle_alpha   90.00
_cell.angle_beta   90.00
_cell.angle_gamma   90.00
#
_symmetry.space_group_name_H-M   'P 1'
#
loop_
_entity.id
_entity.type
_entity.pdbx_description
1 polymer ?
#
loop_
_entity_poly.entity_id
_entity_poly.type
_entity_poly.pdbx_seq_one_letter_code
_entity_poly.pdbx_strand_id
1 'polypeptide(L)'
;MGCTYLTSSITDSSTTLNCKNIYYDTSQRIGFPDEGEVLIPFYDTTVTPNRWNVERILYGSRNTSANTITVATGGRGYRGTTAAAHTVLTGTYSASGITCTVTTSATHNYVTGMKVFLDFTSGPTAEPINWGFDGEYAVTVTSGNTFTVEFPFSQTSSGNVSILPEVRLRSL
;
A
#
# COMPACT_ATOMS: atom_id res chain seq x y z
N MET A 1 -16.46 -0.40 3.97
CA MET A 1 -15.28 0.44 4.27
C MET A 1 -14.43 0.43 3.01
N GLY A 2 -14.10 1.60 2.46
CA GLY A 2 -13.27 1.67 1.24
C GLY A 2 -11.80 1.44 1.59
N CYS A 3 -11.08 0.79 0.68
CA CYS A 3 -9.64 0.56 0.80
C CYS A 3 -8.99 0.83 -0.56
N THR A 4 -7.82 1.43 -0.56
CA THR A 4 -6.95 1.61 -1.74
C THR A 4 -5.48 1.54 -1.29
N TYR A 5 -4.57 1.82 -2.20
CA TYR A 5 -3.14 1.76 -1.94
C TYR A 5 -2.46 2.99 -2.50
N LEU A 6 -1.40 3.47 -1.84
CA LEU A 6 -0.56 4.54 -2.38
C LEU A 6 0.20 4.03 -3.61
N THR A 7 0.17 4.79 -4.69
CA THR A 7 0.94 4.51 -5.91
C THR A 7 2.25 5.30 -6.00
N SER A 8 2.45 6.26 -5.09
CA SER A 8 3.70 6.98 -4.91
C SER A 8 3.99 7.20 -3.43
N SER A 9 5.28 7.24 -3.08
CA SER A 9 5.71 7.57 -1.73
C SER A 9 5.26 8.97 -1.34
N ILE A 10 4.94 9.15 -0.06
CA ILE A 10 4.60 10.46 0.51
C ILE A 10 5.53 10.77 1.69
N THR A 11 5.80 12.06 1.89
CA THR A 11 6.51 12.58 3.07
C THR A 11 5.52 12.92 4.18
N ASP A 12 5.99 13.27 5.35
CA ASP A 12 5.19 13.77 6.48
C ASP A 12 4.44 15.07 6.19
N SER A 13 4.87 15.82 5.16
CA SER A 13 4.31 17.11 4.73
C SER A 13 3.55 17.04 3.40
N SER A 14 3.41 15.87 2.79
CA SER A 14 2.69 15.73 1.51
C SER A 14 1.24 16.18 1.61
N THR A 15 0.80 16.98 0.66
CA THR A 15 -0.57 17.52 0.57
C THR A 15 -1.45 16.76 -0.41
N THR A 16 -0.89 15.82 -1.16
CA THR A 16 -1.60 14.99 -2.12
C THR A 16 -1.17 13.54 -1.96
N LEU A 17 -2.14 12.63 -1.95
CA LEU A 17 -1.94 11.19 -1.99
C LEU A 17 -2.36 10.67 -3.37
N ASN A 18 -1.43 10.05 -4.08
CA ASN A 18 -1.74 9.30 -5.30
C ASN A 18 -2.13 7.87 -4.92
N CYS A 19 -3.28 7.43 -5.35
CA CYS A 19 -3.87 6.16 -4.94
C CYS A 19 -4.21 5.27 -6.14
N LYS A 20 -4.34 3.96 -5.91
CA LYS A 20 -4.67 2.97 -6.95
C LYS A 20 -6.17 2.95 -7.12
N ASN A 21 -7.05 3.37 -7.36
CA ASN A 21 -8.50 3.31 -7.48
C ASN A 21 -9.22 3.92 -6.28
N ILE A 22 -9.56 5.17 -6.40
CA ILE A 22 -10.49 5.83 -5.48
C ILE A 22 -11.81 6.03 -6.22
N TYR A 23 -12.83 5.28 -5.88
CA TYR A 23 -14.17 5.48 -6.41
C TYR A 23 -15.17 5.64 -5.26
N TYR A 24 -16.32 6.16 -5.56
CA TYR A 24 -17.44 6.22 -4.63
C TYR A 24 -18.72 5.84 -5.36
N ASP A 25 -19.39 4.79 -4.91
CA ASP A 25 -20.71 4.41 -5.36
C ASP A 25 -21.74 5.09 -4.47
N THR A 26 -22.40 6.10 -5.00
CA THR A 26 -23.41 6.87 -4.27
C THR A 26 -24.65 6.04 -3.91
N SER A 27 -24.94 4.99 -4.68
CA SER A 27 -26.11 4.14 -4.44
C SER A 27 -25.90 3.20 -3.25
N GLN A 28 -24.67 2.74 -3.07
CA GLN A 28 -24.30 1.81 -2.01
C GLN A 28 -23.52 2.47 -0.86
N ARG A 29 -23.12 3.74 -0.99
CA ARG A 29 -22.26 4.46 -0.06
C ARG A 29 -20.93 3.74 0.22
N ILE A 30 -20.35 3.14 -0.82
CA ILE A 30 -19.08 2.42 -0.76
C ILE A 30 -18.00 3.27 -1.42
N GLY A 31 -16.78 3.19 -0.90
CA GLY A 31 -15.62 3.89 -1.43
C GLY A 31 -15.29 5.18 -0.69
N PHE A 32 -14.63 6.10 -1.37
CA PHE A 32 -14.11 7.34 -0.78
C PHE A 32 -15.07 8.50 -1.08
N PRO A 33 -15.74 9.10 -0.07
CA PRO A 33 -16.53 10.33 -0.24
C PRO A 33 -15.63 11.50 -0.67
N ASP A 34 -16.24 12.65 -0.99
CA ASP A 34 -15.49 13.82 -1.45
C ASP A 34 -14.53 14.37 -0.39
N GLU A 35 -14.87 14.22 0.88
CA GLU A 35 -14.04 14.57 2.03
C GLU A 35 -14.14 13.49 3.11
N GLY A 36 -13.16 13.40 4.00
CA GLY A 36 -13.18 12.39 5.06
C GLY A 36 -11.82 12.16 5.73
N GLU A 37 -11.72 11.02 6.35
CA GLU A 37 -10.50 10.58 7.05
C GLU A 37 -10.00 9.26 6.47
N VAL A 38 -8.70 9.17 6.24
CA VAL A 38 -8.04 7.92 5.89
C VAL A 38 -7.01 7.53 6.95
N LEU A 39 -6.75 6.23 7.01
CA LEU A 39 -5.79 5.59 7.90
C LEU A 39 -4.71 4.93 7.05
N ILE A 40 -3.45 5.19 7.35
CA ILE A 40 -2.33 4.47 6.75
C ILE A 40 -1.61 3.71 7.87
N PRO A 41 -1.77 2.39 7.96
CA PRO A 41 -1.05 1.58 8.93
C PRO A 41 0.42 1.45 8.51
N PHE A 42 1.34 1.50 9.47
CA PHE A 42 2.76 1.29 9.24
C PHE A 42 3.43 0.67 10.46
N TYR A 43 4.58 0.03 10.23
CA TYR A 43 5.38 -0.51 11.33
C TYR A 43 6.44 0.52 11.71
N ASP A 44 6.29 1.09 12.91
CA ASP A 44 7.13 2.17 13.40
C ASP A 44 8.41 1.59 14.02
N THR A 45 9.53 1.79 13.34
CA THR A 45 10.87 1.38 13.78
C THR A 45 11.63 2.48 14.48
N THR A 46 11.06 3.68 14.63
CA THR A 46 11.68 4.83 15.29
C THR A 46 11.47 4.81 16.80
N VAL A 47 10.61 3.93 17.30
CA VAL A 47 10.29 3.76 18.72
C VAL A 47 10.80 2.41 19.26
N THR A 48 11.07 2.36 20.55
CA THR A 48 11.51 1.12 21.21
C THR A 48 10.51 0.72 22.29
N PRO A 49 9.93 -0.50 22.25
CA PRO A 49 10.04 -1.49 21.17
C PRO A 49 9.34 -1.04 19.88
N ASN A 50 9.81 -1.52 18.73
CA ASN A 50 9.14 -1.32 17.45
C ASN A 50 7.69 -1.79 17.54
N ARG A 51 6.76 -1.05 16.96
CA ARG A 51 5.32 -1.36 17.07
C ARG A 51 4.53 -0.96 15.84
N TRP A 52 3.36 -1.58 15.71
CA TRP A 52 2.34 -1.10 14.77
C TRP A 52 1.84 0.27 15.18
N ASN A 53 1.77 1.16 14.22
CA ASN A 53 1.22 2.50 14.35
C ASN A 53 0.30 2.79 13.17
N VAL A 54 -0.43 3.88 13.24
CA VAL A 54 -1.31 4.34 12.18
C VAL A 54 -1.25 5.85 12.09
N GLU A 55 -1.09 6.37 10.90
CA GLU A 55 -1.33 7.78 10.64
C GLU A 55 -2.79 7.98 10.23
N ARG A 56 -3.40 9.02 10.78
CA ARG A 56 -4.72 9.51 10.40
C ARG A 56 -4.56 10.78 9.59
N ILE A 57 -5.19 10.82 8.44
CA ILE A 57 -5.09 11.93 7.51
C ILE A 57 -6.50 12.42 7.20
N LEU A 58 -6.77 13.69 7.54
CA LEU A 58 -7.99 14.37 7.10
C LEU A 58 -7.79 14.85 5.67
N TYR A 59 -8.69 14.52 4.76
CA TYR A 59 -8.69 15.03 3.40
C TYR A 59 -9.93 15.88 3.12
N GLY A 60 -9.76 16.93 2.29
CA GLY A 60 -10.81 17.87 1.98
C GLY A 60 -11.39 17.69 0.56
N SER A 61 -10.75 16.89 -0.27
CA SER A 61 -11.28 16.56 -1.59
C SER A 61 -10.63 15.34 -2.20
N ARG A 62 -11.29 14.75 -3.19
CA ARG A 62 -10.75 13.68 -4.02
C ARG A 62 -10.96 13.98 -5.50
N ASN A 63 -10.10 13.41 -6.33
CA ASN A 63 -10.25 13.41 -7.78
C ASN A 63 -10.25 11.98 -8.30
N THR A 64 -11.41 11.48 -8.69
CA THR A 64 -11.57 10.10 -9.16
C THR A 64 -10.94 9.86 -10.53
N SER A 65 -10.86 10.87 -11.38
CA SER A 65 -10.22 10.75 -12.70
C SER A 65 -8.70 10.67 -12.60
N ALA A 66 -8.11 11.38 -11.62
CA ALA A 66 -6.67 11.36 -11.36
C ALA A 66 -6.28 10.34 -10.29
N ASN A 67 -7.25 9.69 -9.62
CA ASN A 67 -7.03 8.82 -8.47
C ASN A 67 -6.22 9.50 -7.35
N THR A 68 -6.55 10.75 -7.02
CA THR A 68 -5.86 11.52 -5.98
C THR A 68 -6.78 11.94 -4.85
N ILE A 69 -6.21 12.03 -3.66
CA ILE A 69 -6.83 12.60 -2.45
C ILE A 69 -6.02 13.84 -2.06
N THR A 70 -6.69 14.97 -1.86
CA THR A 70 -6.05 16.21 -1.39
C THR A 70 -6.19 16.32 0.11
N VAL A 71 -5.08 16.40 0.82
CA VAL A 71 -5.02 16.53 2.28
C VAL A 71 -5.57 17.91 2.67
N ALA A 72 -6.45 17.96 3.64
CA ALA A 72 -6.94 19.21 4.20
C ALA A 72 -5.82 19.98 4.92
N THR A 73 -5.94 21.28 5.05
CA THR A 73 -4.97 22.08 5.81
C THR A 73 -4.86 21.55 7.24
N GLY A 74 -3.64 21.21 7.67
CA GLY A 74 -3.40 20.55 8.97
C GLY A 74 -3.95 19.13 9.07
N GLY A 75 -4.26 18.49 7.94
CA GLY A 75 -4.87 17.17 7.90
C GLY A 75 -3.91 16.01 8.16
N ARG A 76 -2.57 16.21 8.08
CA ARG A 76 -1.58 15.18 8.41
C ARG A 76 -1.48 15.00 9.93
N GLY A 77 -1.31 13.78 10.37
CA GLY A 77 -1.29 13.48 11.83
C GLY A 77 -2.60 13.82 12.54
N TYR A 78 -3.73 13.75 11.86
CA TYR A 78 -5.03 14.16 12.38
C TYR A 78 -5.41 13.42 13.67
N ARG A 79 -6.12 14.10 14.56
CA ARG A 79 -6.55 13.59 15.88
C ARG A 79 -5.40 13.06 16.74
N GLY A 80 -4.23 13.74 16.69
CA GLY A 80 -3.09 13.45 17.57
C GLY A 80 -2.24 12.25 17.15
N THR A 81 -2.41 11.73 15.94
CA THR A 81 -1.44 10.80 15.37
C THR A 81 -0.22 11.55 14.84
N THR A 82 0.89 10.86 14.64
CA THR A 82 2.10 11.47 14.08
C THR A 82 2.06 11.37 12.56
N ALA A 83 2.32 12.51 11.88
CA ALA A 83 2.55 12.49 10.44
C ALA A 83 3.83 11.72 10.12
N ALA A 84 3.78 10.80 9.19
CA ALA A 84 4.88 9.92 8.83
C ALA A 84 5.08 9.85 7.31
N ALA A 85 6.30 9.56 6.89
CA ALA A 85 6.56 9.18 5.51
C ALA A 85 6.07 7.74 5.27
N HIS A 86 5.39 7.53 4.13
CA HIS A 86 4.94 6.20 3.70
C HIS A 86 5.55 5.91 2.33
N THR A 87 6.43 4.93 2.29
CA THR A 87 7.24 4.62 1.11
C THR A 87 6.59 3.52 0.28
N VAL A 88 6.39 3.78 -1.01
CA VAL A 88 6.20 2.74 -2.01
C VAL A 88 7.58 2.14 -2.30
N LEU A 89 7.76 0.87 -1.97
CA LEU A 89 8.98 0.15 -2.30
C LEU A 89 8.87 -0.44 -3.70
N THR A 90 9.99 -0.47 -4.41
CA THR A 90 10.13 -1.20 -5.66
C THR A 90 11.10 -2.35 -5.48
N GLY A 91 11.03 -3.34 -6.34
CA GLY A 91 11.92 -4.49 -6.30
C GLY A 91 11.75 -5.40 -7.50
N THR A 92 12.40 -6.54 -7.41
CA THR A 92 12.24 -7.64 -8.36
C THR A 92 11.57 -8.83 -7.68
N TYR A 93 10.92 -9.67 -8.48
CA TYR A 93 10.37 -10.92 -8.00
C TYR A 93 10.85 -12.10 -8.83
N SER A 94 10.87 -13.27 -8.22
CA SER A 94 11.10 -14.55 -8.88
C SER A 94 10.14 -15.58 -8.27
N ALA A 95 9.29 -16.18 -9.09
CA ALA A 95 8.33 -17.18 -8.69
C ALA A 95 8.72 -18.55 -9.23
N SER A 96 8.59 -19.57 -8.38
CA SER A 96 8.76 -20.98 -8.71
C SER A 96 7.74 -21.81 -7.92
N GLY A 97 6.87 -22.50 -8.62
CA GLY A 97 5.72 -23.13 -7.98
C GLY A 97 4.76 -22.07 -7.44
N ILE A 98 4.30 -22.24 -6.21
CA ILE A 98 3.45 -21.27 -5.51
C ILE A 98 4.26 -20.24 -4.73
N THR A 99 5.58 -20.39 -4.62
CA THR A 99 6.43 -19.47 -3.85
C THR A 99 6.93 -18.35 -4.75
N CYS A 100 6.65 -17.11 -4.38
CA CYS A 100 7.21 -15.92 -5.00
C CYS A 100 8.17 -15.25 -4.03
N THR A 101 9.43 -15.13 -4.41
CA THR A 101 10.47 -14.39 -3.69
C THR A 101 10.51 -12.97 -4.21
N VAL A 102 10.38 -11.99 -3.33
CA VAL A 102 10.49 -10.55 -3.62
C VAL A 102 11.77 -10.01 -2.99
N THR A 103 12.58 -9.32 -3.79
CA THR A 103 13.78 -8.60 -3.34
C THR A 103 13.58 -7.11 -3.56
N THR A 104 13.47 -6.35 -2.46
CA THR A 104 13.24 -4.91 -2.49
C THR A 104 14.54 -4.13 -2.72
N SER A 105 14.43 -2.97 -3.35
CA SER A 105 15.56 -2.06 -3.62
C SER A 105 16.13 -1.40 -2.36
N ALA A 106 15.38 -1.41 -1.26
CA ALA A 106 15.78 -0.89 0.05
C ALA A 106 15.21 -1.78 1.16
N THR A 107 15.71 -1.62 2.39
CA THR A 107 15.18 -2.34 3.56
C THR A 107 13.69 -2.07 3.73
N HIS A 108 12.90 -3.16 3.86
CA HIS A 108 11.44 -3.07 3.88
C HIS A 108 10.83 -2.92 5.28
N ASN A 109 11.56 -3.24 6.35
CA ASN A 109 11.09 -3.20 7.74
C ASN A 109 9.80 -4.04 8.00
N TYR A 110 9.48 -5.01 7.15
CA TYR A 110 8.33 -5.89 7.35
C TYR A 110 8.62 -6.96 8.40
N VAL A 111 7.55 -7.49 8.97
CA VAL A 111 7.57 -8.60 9.92
C VAL A 111 6.74 -9.74 9.32
N THR A 112 7.17 -10.98 9.51
CA THR A 112 6.44 -12.15 9.04
C THR A 112 4.99 -12.14 9.53
N GLY A 113 4.06 -12.37 8.61
CA GLY A 113 2.62 -12.28 8.83
C GLY A 113 1.99 -10.91 8.48
N MET A 114 2.80 -9.88 8.22
CA MET A 114 2.27 -8.63 7.66
C MET A 114 1.65 -8.86 6.29
N LYS A 115 0.64 -8.06 5.98
CA LYS A 115 0.05 -8.02 4.64
C LYS A 115 0.61 -6.83 3.86
N VAL A 116 0.95 -7.07 2.61
CA VAL A 116 1.40 -6.06 1.65
C VAL A 116 0.61 -6.22 0.35
N PHE A 117 0.38 -5.12 -0.35
CA PHE A 117 -0.14 -5.20 -1.72
C PHE A 117 1.02 -5.24 -2.70
N LEU A 118 1.07 -6.26 -3.54
CA LEU A 118 2.02 -6.41 -4.63
C LEU A 118 1.37 -5.99 -5.94
N ASP A 119 2.04 -5.11 -6.67
CA ASP A 119 1.68 -4.61 -8.00
C ASP A 119 2.80 -5.03 -8.96
N PHE A 120 2.54 -6.04 -9.78
CA PHE A 120 3.53 -6.62 -10.68
C PHE A 120 3.61 -5.78 -11.96
N THR A 121 4.71 -5.06 -12.14
CA THR A 121 4.86 -4.04 -13.19
C THR A 121 5.60 -4.54 -14.43
N SER A 122 6.19 -5.73 -14.39
CA SER A 122 6.78 -6.38 -15.56
C SER A 122 6.89 -7.90 -15.38
N GLY A 123 7.16 -8.61 -16.47
CA GLY A 123 7.20 -10.07 -16.53
C GLY A 123 5.85 -10.64 -16.99
N PRO A 124 5.69 -11.98 -17.01
CA PRO A 124 4.44 -12.63 -17.43
C PRO A 124 3.22 -12.29 -16.57
N THR A 125 3.42 -11.72 -15.39
CA THR A 125 2.39 -11.28 -14.46
C THR A 125 2.02 -9.81 -14.62
N ALA A 126 2.73 -9.04 -15.49
CA ALA A 126 2.43 -7.63 -15.75
C ALA A 126 1.20 -7.47 -16.67
N GLU A 127 0.54 -6.31 -16.56
CA GLU A 127 -0.62 -5.98 -17.41
C GLU A 127 -0.31 -6.15 -18.91
N PRO A 128 -1.27 -6.63 -19.69
CA PRO A 128 -2.67 -6.95 -19.35
C PRO A 128 -2.88 -8.41 -18.90
N ILE A 129 -1.85 -9.16 -18.64
CA ILE A 129 -1.91 -10.64 -18.45
C ILE A 129 -1.86 -11.04 -16.95
N ASN A 130 -1.63 -10.08 -16.03
CA ASN A 130 -1.48 -10.34 -14.60
C ASN A 130 -2.78 -10.62 -13.83
N TRP A 131 -3.84 -11.01 -14.51
CA TRP A 131 -5.13 -11.33 -13.91
C TRP A 131 -4.96 -12.34 -12.76
N GLY A 132 -5.03 -11.83 -11.54
CA GLY A 132 -5.02 -12.63 -10.32
C GLY A 132 -3.69 -12.68 -9.56
N PHE A 133 -2.65 -11.93 -9.98
CA PHE A 133 -1.40 -11.83 -9.22
C PHE A 133 -1.26 -10.53 -8.44
N ASP A 134 -1.72 -9.40 -8.98
CA ASP A 134 -1.81 -8.19 -8.18
C ASP A 134 -2.76 -8.40 -7.01
N GLY A 135 -2.30 -8.12 -5.80
CA GLY A 135 -3.12 -8.38 -4.65
C GLY A 135 -2.41 -8.25 -3.31
N GLU A 136 -3.18 -8.54 -2.27
CA GLU A 136 -2.73 -8.54 -0.90
C GLU A 136 -2.18 -9.92 -0.51
N TYR A 137 -0.94 -9.94 -0.01
CA TYR A 137 -0.24 -11.15 0.38
C TYR A 137 0.31 -11.03 1.79
N ALA A 138 0.25 -12.12 2.55
CA ALA A 138 0.98 -12.25 3.79
C ALA A 138 2.47 -12.56 3.49
N VAL A 139 3.38 -11.80 4.09
CA VAL A 139 4.82 -11.96 3.86
C VAL A 139 5.43 -12.95 4.85
N THR A 140 6.42 -13.70 4.38
CA THR A 140 7.38 -14.43 5.22
C THR A 140 8.75 -13.79 5.01
N VAL A 141 9.23 -13.08 6.02
CA VAL A 141 10.51 -12.35 5.94
C VAL A 141 11.67 -13.31 5.98
N THR A 142 12.60 -13.18 5.03
CA THR A 142 13.83 -13.98 4.93
C THR A 142 15.09 -13.17 5.18
N SER A 143 15.08 -11.86 4.89
CA SER A 143 16.16 -10.92 5.21
C SER A 143 15.63 -9.49 5.30
N GLY A 144 16.50 -8.49 5.53
CA GLY A 144 16.10 -7.08 5.62
C GLY A 144 15.53 -6.49 4.33
N ASN A 145 15.81 -7.10 3.18
CA ASN A 145 15.31 -6.68 1.87
C ASN A 145 14.70 -7.82 1.05
N THR A 146 14.45 -8.99 1.64
CA THR A 146 13.86 -10.14 0.93
C THR A 146 12.77 -10.78 1.77
N PHE A 147 11.66 -11.09 1.13
CA PHE A 147 10.57 -11.86 1.72
C PHE A 147 9.96 -12.78 0.67
N THR A 148 9.18 -13.77 1.10
CA THR A 148 8.39 -14.63 0.23
C THR A 148 6.91 -14.42 0.48
N VAL A 149 6.12 -14.66 -0.57
CA VAL A 149 4.66 -14.76 -0.50
C VAL A 149 4.20 -16.03 -1.22
N GLU A 150 3.00 -16.50 -0.94
CA GLU A 150 2.42 -17.65 -1.63
C GLU A 150 1.38 -17.18 -2.66
N PHE A 151 1.54 -17.61 -3.91
CA PHE A 151 0.58 -17.42 -4.97
C PHE A 151 -0.56 -18.44 -4.88
N PRO A 152 -1.77 -18.11 -5.37
CA PRO A 152 -2.91 -19.02 -5.34
C PRO A 152 -2.76 -20.21 -6.31
N PHE A 153 -1.81 -20.15 -7.23
CA PHE A 153 -1.51 -21.22 -8.19
C PHE A 153 -0.03 -21.23 -8.57
N SER A 154 0.41 -22.39 -9.05
CA SER A 154 1.81 -22.64 -9.43
C SER A 154 2.16 -21.94 -10.72
N GLN A 155 3.31 -21.26 -10.73
CA GLN A 155 3.89 -20.64 -11.93
C GLN A 155 5.41 -20.52 -11.85
N THR A 156 6.03 -20.22 -12.99
CA THR A 156 7.44 -19.81 -13.08
C THR A 156 7.51 -18.50 -13.83
N SER A 157 7.92 -17.44 -13.15
CA SER A 157 8.01 -16.09 -13.70
C SER A 157 8.96 -15.21 -12.91
N SER A 158 9.42 -14.13 -13.51
CA SER A 158 10.23 -13.10 -12.85
C SER A 158 10.01 -11.75 -13.50
N GLY A 159 10.28 -10.69 -12.77
CA GLY A 159 10.13 -9.32 -13.25
C GLY A 159 10.22 -8.28 -12.15
N ASN A 160 9.60 -7.12 -12.37
CA ASN A 160 9.56 -6.02 -11.41
C ASN A 160 8.23 -5.99 -10.66
N VAL A 161 8.29 -5.51 -9.44
CA VAL A 161 7.13 -5.39 -8.56
C VAL A 161 7.22 -4.11 -7.73
N SER A 162 6.08 -3.47 -7.48
CA SER A 162 5.94 -2.40 -6.51
C SER A 162 5.17 -2.92 -5.29
N ILE A 163 5.58 -2.52 -4.10
CA ILE A 163 4.94 -2.87 -2.84
C ILE A 163 4.26 -1.61 -2.30
N LEU A 164 2.94 -1.62 -2.29
CA LEU A 164 2.12 -0.45 -2.07
C LEU A 164 1.59 -0.40 -0.62
N PRO A 165 1.77 0.72 0.12
CA PRO A 165 1.14 0.94 1.40
C PRO A 165 -0.38 1.01 1.29
N GLU A 166 -1.08 0.36 2.23
CA GLU A 166 -2.55 0.38 2.30
C GLU A 166 -3.07 1.73 2.78
N VAL A 167 -4.18 2.18 2.21
CA VAL A 167 -4.94 3.36 2.63
C VAL A 167 -6.37 2.95 2.94
N ARG A 168 -6.78 3.04 4.19
CA ARG A 168 -8.12 2.64 4.65
C ARG A 168 -8.99 3.87 4.87
N LEU A 169 -10.20 3.86 4.31
CA LEU A 169 -11.21 4.86 4.65
C LEU A 169 -11.73 4.63 6.07
N ARG A 170 -11.86 5.71 6.83
CA ARG A 170 -12.60 5.73 8.08
C ARG A 170 -13.82 6.64 7.94
N SER A 171 -14.99 6.17 8.39
CA SER A 171 -16.15 7.04 8.57
C SER A 171 -15.86 8.04 9.69
N LEU A 172 -16.20 9.30 9.46
CA LEU A 172 -16.15 10.39 10.44
C LEU A 172 -17.23 10.21 11.51
#